data_a675c558d3cccb379bb3d3354821c068
#
_entry.id   a675c558d3cccb379bb3d3354821c068
#
_cell.length_a   1.000
_cell.length_b   1.000
_cell.length_c   1.000
_cell.angle_alpha   90.00
_cell.angle_beta   90.00
_cell.angle_gamma   90.00
#
_symmetry.space_group_name_H-M   'P 1'
#
loop_
_entity.id
_entity.type
_entity.pdbx_description
1 polymer ?
#
loop_
_entity_poly.entity_id
_entity_poly.type
_entity_poly.pdbx_seq_one_letter_code
_entity_poly.pdbx_strand_id
1 'polypeptide(L)'
;MPNLTLIIPAKNEAESLPSVLNELKNFDFNKTVILESSDTKTIESIKNFNCEILYQNEKGYGNALIQGINNVKTEYLCIFNADGSFDPKYLEEMLDLCKDKDLVFAS
;
A
#
# COMPACT_ATOMS: atom_id res chain seq x y z
N MET A 1 10.83 9.54 -6.33
CA MET A 1 11.33 9.35 -4.95
C MET A 1 11.32 7.88 -4.60
N PRO A 2 12.32 7.18 -5.02
CA PRO A 2 12.29 5.72 -4.98
C PRO A 2 12.51 5.10 -3.61
N ASN A 3 12.92 5.87 -2.62
CA ASN A 3 13.27 5.30 -1.31
C ASN A 3 12.08 5.25 -0.34
N LEU A 4 10.89 5.11 -0.90
CA LEU A 4 9.64 5.01 -0.15
C LEU A 4 8.88 3.77 -0.57
N THR A 5 8.33 3.04 0.38
CA THR A 5 7.39 1.95 0.12
C THR A 5 6.03 2.33 0.68
N LEU A 6 5.02 2.23 -0.15
CA LEU A 6 3.64 2.42 0.25
C LEU A 6 3.05 1.06 0.59
N ILE A 7 2.59 0.90 1.82
CA ILE A 7 1.97 -0.34 2.28
C ILE A 7 0.46 -0.16 2.23
N ILE A 8 -0.21 -1.02 1.48
CA ILE A 8 -1.65 -0.95 1.24
C ILE A 8 -2.32 -2.22 1.74
N PRO A 9 -2.76 -2.26 3.00
CA PRO A 9 -3.56 -3.42 3.46
C PRO A 9 -4.91 -3.37 2.77
N ALA A 10 -5.35 -4.50 2.24
CA ALA A 10 -6.60 -4.56 1.50
C ALA A 10 -7.41 -5.79 1.89
N LYS A 11 -8.73 -5.62 1.95
CA LYS A 11 -9.65 -6.72 2.23
C LYS A 11 -10.96 -6.42 1.52
N ASN A 12 -11.33 -7.29 0.56
CA ASN A 12 -12.56 -7.12 -0.22
C ASN A 12 -12.63 -5.74 -0.91
N GLU A 13 -11.50 -5.34 -1.52
CA GLU A 13 -11.34 -4.01 -2.12
C GLU A 13 -11.28 -4.05 -3.65
N ALA A 14 -11.93 -5.06 -4.26
CA ALA A 14 -11.89 -5.22 -5.72
C ALA A 14 -12.46 -4.01 -6.47
N GLU A 15 -13.38 -3.28 -5.84
CA GLU A 15 -14.00 -2.11 -6.49
C GLU A 15 -13.13 -0.85 -6.34
N SER A 16 -12.50 -0.64 -5.21
CA SER A 16 -11.79 0.61 -4.92
C SER A 16 -10.29 0.54 -5.21
N LEU A 17 -9.66 -0.61 -5.00
CA LEU A 17 -8.22 -0.73 -5.11
C LEU A 17 -7.67 -0.42 -6.51
N PRO A 18 -8.29 -0.89 -7.61
CA PRO A 18 -7.78 -0.54 -8.94
C PRO A 18 -7.77 0.97 -9.19
N SER A 19 -8.78 1.68 -8.70
CA SER A 19 -8.84 3.14 -8.82
C SER A 19 -7.70 3.80 -8.07
N VAL A 20 -7.42 3.34 -6.85
CA VAL A 20 -6.32 3.85 -6.03
C VAL A 20 -4.99 3.62 -6.74
N LEU A 21 -4.74 2.41 -7.22
CA LEU A 21 -3.49 2.10 -7.91
C LEU A 21 -3.34 2.88 -9.21
N ASN A 22 -4.45 3.12 -9.91
CA ASN A 22 -4.41 3.92 -11.13
C ASN A 22 -4.00 5.37 -10.82
N GLU A 23 -4.49 5.94 -9.73
CA GLU A 23 -4.10 7.29 -9.32
C GLU A 23 -2.64 7.35 -8.89
N LEU A 24 -2.10 6.25 -8.37
CA LEU A 24 -0.72 6.17 -7.88
C LEU A 24 0.29 5.82 -8.96
N LYS A 25 -0.14 5.48 -10.16
CA LYS A 25 0.75 4.93 -11.19
C LYS A 25 1.86 5.89 -11.64
N ASN A 26 1.64 7.20 -11.47
CA ASN A 26 2.62 8.21 -11.87
C ASN A 26 3.62 8.55 -10.78
N PHE A 27 3.47 7.94 -9.61
CA PHE A 27 4.40 8.14 -8.50
C PHE A 27 5.43 7.02 -8.49
N ASP A 28 6.70 7.42 -8.51
CA ASP A 28 7.82 6.47 -8.61
C ASP A 28 8.29 6.02 -7.23
N PHE A 29 7.50 5.18 -6.58
CA PHE A 29 7.88 4.54 -5.32
C PHE A 29 7.32 3.13 -5.30
N ASN A 30 7.81 2.31 -4.38
CA ASN A 30 7.36 0.93 -4.26
C ASN A 30 5.95 0.88 -3.67
N LYS A 31 5.15 -0.04 -4.18
CA LYS A 31 3.78 -0.24 -3.71
C LYS A 31 3.62 -1.71 -3.36
N THR A 32 3.25 -1.99 -2.12
CA THR A 32 3.05 -3.35 -1.63
C THR A 32 1.62 -3.48 -1.13
N VAL A 33 0.84 -4.32 -1.79
CA VAL A 33 -0.54 -4.62 -1.38
C VAL A 33 -0.50 -5.88 -0.53
N ILE A 34 -1.09 -5.81 0.66
CA ILE A 34 -1.12 -6.95 1.59
C ILE A 34 -2.56 -7.42 1.73
N LEU A 35 -2.79 -8.68 1.42
CA LEU A 35 -4.15 -9.22 1.43
C LEU A 35 -4.12 -10.73 1.69
N GLU A 36 -5.29 -11.29 1.97
CA GLU A 36 -5.43 -12.73 2.17
C GLU A 36 -5.46 -13.44 0.80
N SER A 37 -4.83 -14.59 0.72
CA SER A 37 -4.78 -15.36 -0.53
C SER A 37 -6.17 -15.83 -0.99
N SER A 38 -7.12 -15.90 -0.07
CA SER A 38 -8.51 -16.27 -0.38
C SER A 38 -9.30 -15.14 -1.03
N ASP A 39 -8.79 -13.91 -0.98
CA ASP A 39 -9.47 -12.74 -1.54
C ASP A 39 -9.19 -12.64 -3.05
N THR A 40 -9.65 -13.63 -3.78
CA THR A 40 -9.35 -13.78 -5.20
C THR A 40 -9.87 -12.64 -6.07
N LYS A 41 -10.99 -12.04 -5.70
CA LYS A 41 -11.55 -10.92 -6.47
C LYS A 41 -10.65 -9.70 -6.42
N THR A 42 -10.14 -9.37 -5.25
CA THR A 42 -9.21 -8.25 -5.11
C THR A 42 -7.91 -8.54 -5.86
N ILE A 43 -7.37 -9.76 -5.71
CA ILE A 43 -6.15 -10.17 -6.40
C ILE A 43 -6.30 -10.01 -7.91
N GLU A 44 -7.39 -10.54 -8.48
CA GLU A 44 -7.63 -10.44 -9.93
C GLU A 44 -7.74 -8.98 -10.38
N SER A 45 -8.35 -8.14 -9.56
CA SER A 45 -8.59 -6.75 -9.95
C SER A 45 -7.30 -5.93 -10.10
N ILE A 46 -6.19 -6.37 -9.49
CA ILE A 46 -4.96 -5.60 -9.48
C ILE A 46 -3.78 -6.28 -10.18
N LYS A 47 -3.99 -7.43 -10.79
CA LYS A 47 -2.88 -8.21 -11.37
C LYS A 47 -2.13 -7.48 -12.48
N ASN A 48 -2.75 -6.51 -13.13
CA ASN A 48 -2.11 -5.76 -14.22
C ASN A 48 -1.45 -4.47 -13.77
N PHE A 49 -1.50 -4.17 -12.47
CA PHE A 49 -0.85 -2.98 -11.94
C PHE A 49 0.57 -3.30 -11.45
N ASN A 50 1.43 -2.30 -11.50
CA ASN A 50 2.80 -2.45 -11.06
C ASN A 50 2.87 -2.31 -9.53
N CYS A 51 2.64 -3.41 -8.83
CA CYS A 51 2.71 -3.47 -7.37
C CYS A 51 3.12 -4.87 -6.93
N GLU A 52 3.71 -4.95 -5.76
CA GLU A 52 4.00 -6.21 -5.12
C GLU A 52 2.75 -6.69 -4.38
N ILE A 53 2.44 -7.97 -4.45
CA ILE A 53 1.35 -8.56 -3.69
C ILE A 53 1.97 -9.45 -2.62
N LEU A 54 1.62 -9.16 -1.36
CA LEU A 54 2.11 -9.90 -0.21
C LEU A 54 0.92 -10.58 0.46
N TYR A 55 0.95 -11.91 0.49
CA TYR A 55 -0.16 -12.67 1.08
C TYR A 55 0.00 -12.74 2.58
N GLN A 56 -1.09 -12.47 3.32
CA GLN A 56 -1.07 -12.50 4.78
C GLN A 56 -0.82 -13.89 5.31
N ASN A 57 0.07 -14.00 6.29
CA ASN A 57 0.30 -15.25 7.01
C ASN A 57 -0.78 -15.46 8.07
N GLU A 58 -1.26 -14.38 8.67
CA GLU A 58 -2.29 -14.42 9.71
C GLU A 58 -3.35 -13.36 9.42
N LYS A 59 -4.58 -13.66 9.79
CA LYS A 59 -5.70 -12.75 9.57
C LYS A 59 -5.60 -11.53 10.47
N GLY A 60 -6.26 -10.47 10.07
CA GLY A 60 -6.40 -9.24 10.84
C GLY A 60 -5.54 -8.11 10.32
N TYR A 61 -6.05 -6.90 10.51
CA TYR A 61 -5.43 -5.68 10.01
C TYR A 61 -4.04 -5.46 10.64
N GLY A 62 -3.94 -5.68 11.96
CA GLY A 62 -2.67 -5.52 12.67
C GLY A 62 -1.60 -6.47 12.17
N ASN A 63 -1.98 -7.73 11.91
CA ASN A 63 -1.04 -8.71 11.38
C ASN A 63 -0.60 -8.36 9.96
N ALA A 64 -1.50 -7.82 9.15
CA ALA A 64 -1.16 -7.34 7.80
C ALA A 64 -0.12 -6.23 7.88
N LEU A 65 -0.32 -5.27 8.77
CA LEU A 65 0.63 -4.16 8.93
C LEU A 65 1.99 -4.65 9.40
N ILE A 66 2.03 -5.52 10.40
CA ILE A 66 3.29 -6.06 10.91
C ILE A 66 4.04 -6.79 9.80
N GLN A 67 3.36 -7.62 9.05
CA GLN A 67 3.98 -8.35 7.96
C GLN A 67 4.49 -7.40 6.87
N GLY A 68 3.70 -6.38 6.54
CA GLY A 68 4.10 -5.39 5.54
C GLY A 68 5.33 -4.61 5.98
N ILE A 69 5.35 -4.15 7.21
CA ILE A 69 6.48 -3.39 7.75
C ILE A 69 7.75 -4.24 7.72
N ASN A 70 7.65 -5.50 8.10
CA ASN A 70 8.80 -6.40 8.10
C ASN A 70 9.33 -6.69 6.69
N ASN A 71 8.52 -6.48 5.68
CA ASN A 71 8.90 -6.71 4.29
C ASN A 71 9.55 -5.50 3.62
N VAL A 72 9.47 -4.32 4.25
CA VAL A 72 9.99 -3.09 3.67
C VAL A 72 11.50 -3.09 3.64
N LYS A 73 12.08 -2.69 2.50
CA LYS A 73 13.53 -2.60 2.31
C LYS A 73 13.98 -1.18 1.98
N THR A 74 13.04 -0.25 1.85
CA THR A 74 13.34 1.15 1.64
C THR A 74 13.50 1.86 2.98
N GLU A 75 14.10 3.05 2.96
CA GLU A 75 14.34 3.83 4.17
C GLU A 75 13.05 4.35 4.78
N TYR A 76 12.09 4.69 3.94
CA TYR A 76 10.81 5.27 4.38
C TYR A 76 9.65 4.35 4.03
N LEU A 77 8.64 4.35 4.86
CA LEU A 77 7.41 3.64 4.56
C LEU A 77 6.19 4.48 4.93
N CYS A 78 5.11 4.28 4.21
CA CYS A 78 3.85 4.95 4.44
C CYS A 78 2.73 3.91 4.40
N ILE A 79 1.83 3.95 5.37
CA ILE A 79 0.69 3.06 5.40
C ILE A 79 -0.51 3.79 4.81
N PHE A 80 -1.16 3.17 3.86
CA PHE A 80 -2.19 3.80 3.04
C PHE A 80 -3.42 2.89 2.97
N ASN A 81 -4.59 3.43 3.27
CA ASN A 81 -5.83 2.66 3.16
C ASN A 81 -6.31 2.56 1.72
N ALA A 82 -6.76 1.35 1.35
CA ALA A 82 -7.19 1.07 -0.01
C ALA A 82 -8.66 1.43 -0.27
N ASP A 83 -9.33 2.08 0.65
CA ASP A 83 -10.75 2.44 0.51
C ASP A 83 -11.00 3.64 -0.41
N GLY A 84 -9.93 4.26 -0.91
CA GLY A 84 -10.07 5.39 -1.82
C GLY A 84 -10.35 6.73 -1.15
N SER A 85 -10.37 6.79 0.17
CA SER A 85 -10.67 8.02 0.90
C SER A 85 -9.50 9.01 0.92
N PHE A 86 -8.29 8.54 0.65
CA PHE A 86 -7.10 9.38 0.66
C PHE A 86 -6.75 9.84 -0.75
N ASP A 87 -6.52 11.13 -0.92
CA ASP A 87 -6.14 11.70 -2.21
C ASP A 87 -4.64 11.54 -2.42
N PRO A 88 -4.20 10.81 -3.45
CA PRO A 88 -2.77 10.57 -3.70
C PRO A 88 -1.94 11.84 -3.89
N LYS A 89 -2.53 12.95 -4.26
CA LYS A 89 -1.77 14.19 -4.44
C LYS A 89 -1.10 14.68 -3.16
N TYR A 90 -1.56 14.21 -1.99
CA TYR A 90 -0.93 14.55 -0.72
C TYR A 90 0.28 13.69 -0.39
N LEU A 91 0.60 12.70 -1.25
CA LEU A 91 1.73 11.81 -0.99
C LEU A 91 3.07 12.54 -0.95
N GLU A 92 3.23 13.60 -1.73
CA GLU A 92 4.47 14.37 -1.69
C GLU A 92 4.68 15.02 -0.33
N GLU A 93 3.59 15.53 0.27
CA GLU A 93 3.67 16.06 1.63
C GLU A 93 4.01 14.96 2.61
N MET A 94 3.42 13.77 2.44
CA MET A 94 3.72 12.61 3.27
C MET A 94 5.18 12.23 3.16
N LEU A 95 5.71 12.27 1.94
CA LEU A 95 7.12 11.97 1.71
C LEU A 95 8.02 12.99 2.42
N ASP A 96 7.67 14.26 2.40
CA ASP A 96 8.43 15.29 3.13
C ASP A 96 8.42 15.01 4.63
N LEU A 97 7.28 14.57 5.18
CA LEU A 97 7.21 14.19 6.58
C LEU A 97 8.05 12.96 6.88
N CYS A 98 8.21 12.06 5.92
CA CYS A 98 9.02 10.86 6.08
C CYS A 98 10.52 11.13 6.05
N LYS A 99 10.97 12.33 5.66
CA LYS A 99 12.40 12.64 5.64
C LYS A 99 13.02 12.57 7.03
N ASP A 100 12.22 12.93 8.04
CA ASP A 100 12.69 12.94 9.43
C ASP A 100 12.11 11.80 10.26
N LYS A 101 11.33 10.92 9.64
CA LYS A 101 10.65 9.81 10.32
C LYS A 101 10.64 8.59 9.43
N ASP A 102 10.73 7.42 10.05
CA ASP A 102 10.72 6.16 9.30
C ASP A 102 9.32 5.76 8.85
N LEU A 103 8.29 6.23 9.53
CA LEU A 103 6.92 5.79 9.32
C LEU A 103 5.94 6.95 9.36
N VAL A 104 5.04 6.99 8.38
CA VAL A 104 3.91 7.94 8.34
C VAL A 104 2.64 7.16 8.03
N PHE A 105 1.54 7.54 8.67
CA PHE A 105 0.23 6.97 8.38
C PHE A 105 -0.57 7.93 7.49
N ALA A 106 -1.18 7.37 6.43
CA ALA A 106 -2.09 8.07 5.55
C ALA A 106 -3.48 7.42 5.67
N SER A 107 -4.51 8.22 5.78
CA SER A 107 -5.88 7.71 5.87
C SER A 107 -6.84 8.49 4.98
#